data_0be595ee76d60efca563a6d6b37a5458
#
_entry.id   0be595ee76d60efca563a6d6b37a5458
#
_cell.length_a   1.000
_cell.length_b   1.000
_cell.length_c   1.000
_cell.angle_alpha   90.00
_cell.angle_beta   90.00
_cell.angle_gamma   90.00
#
_symmetry.space_group_name_H-M   'P 1'
#
loop_
_entity.id
_entity.type
_entity.pdbx_description
1 polymer ?
#
loop_
_entity_poly.entity_id
_entity_poly.type
_entity_poly.pdbx_seq_one_letter_code
_entity_poly.pdbx_strand_id
1 'polypeptide(L)'
;MSRTYRIAVIGGDGIGPEVTEAGLVVLGAAEQRFDFRTDRTTLGWSAEAYIRGARVSAEMIEPLRAYDAILLGAIGHPDAPRGLPEHDIIFGLRRGLDLYVNLRPIVLYDDRLTPLRGRTTKDIDLVIVRENTEDVYGRPVARTAEGTADETVKSEMIFTRRGTERIVRYGFELARRRRKRLTLVDKSNALRLQEIYRTVLAELARGFPDVESDAMYVDAASMWLVLHPERFDVVVTTNLFGDIISDLGAAVVGGLGTGASGNIHPGKVSVFEPIHGSAPKYAGQGVASPVGAIGAVALMLEHLGESEAARAIDAALRDGFRTGRIKGVDAGSGRTMDVAEAVARSVRDGPPGRDAGPPG
;
A
#
# COMPACT_ATOMS: atom_id res chain seq x y z
N MET A 1 -12.50 -11.23 -26.69
CA MET A 1 -11.18 -11.84 -26.40
C MET A 1 -10.83 -11.48 -24.95
N SER A 2 -10.48 -12.48 -24.15
CA SER A 2 -10.00 -12.29 -22.78
C SER A 2 -8.78 -11.36 -22.78
N ARG A 3 -8.73 -10.39 -21.86
CA ARG A 3 -7.57 -9.52 -21.69
C ARG A 3 -6.43 -10.30 -21.03
N THR A 4 -5.21 -10.10 -21.52
CA THR A 4 -4.02 -10.68 -20.90
C THR A 4 -3.09 -9.56 -20.42
N TYR A 5 -2.77 -9.56 -19.13
CA TYR A 5 -1.89 -8.58 -18.50
C TYR A 5 -0.52 -9.19 -18.22
N ARG A 6 0.54 -8.46 -18.53
CA ARG A 6 1.93 -8.85 -18.19
C ARG A 6 2.27 -8.35 -16.80
N ILE A 7 2.55 -9.26 -15.89
CA ILE A 7 2.84 -8.96 -14.49
C ILE A 7 4.27 -9.36 -14.15
N ALA A 8 5.10 -8.42 -13.73
CA ALA A 8 6.39 -8.74 -13.10
C ALA A 8 6.16 -9.10 -11.63
N VAL A 9 6.78 -10.17 -11.16
CA VAL A 9 6.66 -10.65 -9.78
C VAL A 9 8.03 -10.61 -9.11
N ILE A 10 8.12 -9.91 -7.97
CA ILE A 10 9.32 -9.80 -7.15
C ILE A 10 8.97 -10.31 -5.76
N GLY A 11 9.30 -11.57 -5.45
CA GLY A 11 9.03 -12.14 -4.12
C GLY A 11 9.83 -11.45 -3.00
N GLY A 12 11.08 -11.09 -3.29
CA GLY A 12 11.97 -10.43 -2.34
C GLY A 12 12.51 -11.38 -1.29
N ASP A 13 12.50 -10.96 -0.01
CA ASP A 13 13.18 -11.59 1.11
C ASP A 13 12.22 -12.04 2.22
N GLY A 14 12.71 -12.91 3.10
CA GLY A 14 12.03 -13.31 4.32
C GLY A 14 10.66 -13.94 4.08
N ILE A 15 9.59 -13.31 4.58
CA ILE A 15 8.21 -13.77 4.35
C ILE A 15 7.69 -13.35 2.97
N GLY A 16 8.38 -12.45 2.27
CA GLY A 16 7.96 -11.90 0.97
C GLY A 16 7.58 -12.98 -0.06
N PRO A 17 8.43 -14.01 -0.33
CA PRO A 17 8.10 -15.07 -1.28
C PRO A 17 6.82 -15.83 -0.92
N GLU A 18 6.60 -16.20 0.36
CA GLU A 18 5.44 -16.98 0.78
C GLU A 18 4.13 -16.18 0.70
N VAL A 19 4.15 -14.89 1.07
CA VAL A 19 2.94 -14.05 0.98
C VAL A 19 2.62 -13.64 -0.45
N THR A 20 3.65 -13.49 -1.31
CA THR A 20 3.48 -13.25 -2.75
C THR A 20 2.82 -14.46 -3.42
N GLU A 21 3.29 -15.67 -3.13
CA GLU A 21 2.68 -16.90 -3.64
C GLU A 21 1.22 -17.02 -3.20
N ALA A 22 0.92 -16.71 -1.93
CA ALA A 22 -0.44 -16.64 -1.43
C ALA A 22 -1.33 -15.65 -2.22
N GLY A 23 -0.79 -14.47 -2.54
CA GLY A 23 -1.46 -13.49 -3.42
C GLY A 23 -1.69 -14.04 -4.83
N LEU A 24 -0.71 -14.75 -5.41
CA LEU A 24 -0.81 -15.36 -6.74
C LEU A 24 -1.85 -16.49 -6.81
N VAL A 25 -2.04 -17.24 -5.73
CA VAL A 25 -3.10 -18.26 -5.63
C VAL A 25 -4.48 -17.59 -5.72
N VAL A 26 -4.68 -16.47 -5.04
CA VAL A 26 -5.94 -15.70 -5.10
C VAL A 26 -6.12 -15.03 -6.45
N LEU A 27 -5.07 -14.50 -7.05
CA LEU A 27 -5.09 -13.97 -8.43
C LEU A 27 -5.53 -15.06 -9.43
N GLY A 28 -4.98 -16.28 -9.33
CA GLY A 28 -5.38 -17.41 -10.17
C GLY A 28 -6.86 -17.81 -10.00
N ALA A 29 -7.40 -17.67 -8.79
CA ALA A 29 -8.84 -17.88 -8.55
C ALA A 29 -9.70 -16.80 -9.21
N ALA A 30 -9.23 -15.54 -9.21
CA ALA A 30 -9.89 -14.44 -9.91
C ALA A 30 -9.88 -14.65 -11.44
N GLU A 31 -8.75 -15.10 -12.01
CA GLU A 31 -8.66 -15.44 -13.45
C GLU A 31 -9.61 -16.56 -13.88
N GLN A 32 -9.93 -17.49 -12.97
CA GLN A 32 -10.87 -18.59 -13.25
C GLN A 32 -12.32 -18.12 -13.31
N ARG A 33 -12.65 -17.05 -12.56
CA ARG A 33 -14.02 -16.53 -12.44
C ARG A 33 -14.31 -15.37 -13.40
N PHE A 34 -13.31 -14.54 -13.67
CA PHE A 34 -13.45 -13.34 -14.48
C PHE A 34 -12.70 -13.50 -15.81
N ASP A 35 -13.13 -12.78 -16.86
CA ASP A 35 -12.62 -12.96 -18.22
C ASP A 35 -11.31 -12.17 -18.45
N PHE A 36 -10.26 -12.51 -17.68
CA PHE A 36 -8.90 -12.02 -17.90
C PHE A 36 -7.86 -13.11 -17.62
N ARG A 37 -6.61 -12.88 -18.03
CA ARG A 37 -5.43 -13.73 -17.78
C ARG A 37 -4.25 -12.87 -17.39
N THR A 38 -3.27 -13.48 -16.70
CA THR A 38 -1.98 -12.83 -16.44
C THR A 38 -0.83 -13.70 -16.98
N ASP A 39 0.11 -13.04 -17.68
CA ASP A 39 1.42 -13.59 -18.03
C ASP A 39 2.43 -13.08 -16.99
N ARG A 40 3.02 -13.99 -16.22
CA ARG A 40 3.80 -13.67 -15.02
C ARG A 40 5.28 -13.94 -15.23
N THR A 41 6.11 -12.92 -15.03
CA THR A 41 7.57 -13.04 -15.07
C THR A 41 8.14 -12.81 -13.70
N THR A 42 8.81 -13.82 -13.12
CA THR A 42 9.47 -13.69 -11.82
C THR A 42 10.86 -13.08 -11.97
N LEU A 43 11.13 -12.04 -11.19
CA LEU A 43 12.42 -11.37 -11.09
C LEU A 43 13.08 -11.71 -9.76
N GLY A 44 14.33 -12.17 -9.81
CA GLY A 44 15.10 -12.60 -8.62
C GLY A 44 15.70 -11.43 -7.81
N TRP A 45 14.97 -10.31 -7.67
CA TRP A 45 15.44 -9.14 -6.95
C TRP A 45 15.17 -9.29 -5.45
N SER A 46 16.23 -9.25 -4.64
CA SER A 46 16.15 -9.43 -3.19
C SER A 46 17.40 -8.87 -2.51
N ALA A 47 17.32 -8.53 -1.23
CA ALA A 47 18.48 -8.14 -0.43
C ALA A 47 19.46 -9.31 -0.28
N GLU A 48 18.98 -10.57 -0.24
CA GLU A 48 19.83 -11.75 -0.26
C GLU A 48 20.70 -11.83 -1.52
N ALA A 49 20.16 -11.42 -2.69
CA ALA A 49 20.94 -11.36 -3.92
C ALA A 49 22.09 -10.32 -3.81
N TYR A 50 21.90 -9.24 -3.06
CA TYR A 50 22.93 -8.22 -2.78
C TYR A 50 24.07 -8.77 -1.93
N ILE A 51 23.80 -9.68 -0.98
CA ILE A 51 24.85 -10.38 -0.22
C ILE A 51 25.75 -11.19 -1.16
N ARG A 52 25.17 -11.77 -2.22
CA ARG A 52 25.90 -12.50 -3.27
C ARG A 52 26.53 -11.61 -4.34
N GLY A 53 26.47 -10.28 -4.17
CA GLY A 53 27.09 -9.31 -5.08
C GLY A 53 26.21 -8.80 -6.21
N ALA A 54 24.94 -9.21 -6.31
CA ALA A 54 24.00 -8.65 -7.28
C ALA A 54 23.70 -7.17 -6.98
N ARG A 55 23.28 -6.43 -7.99
CA ARG A 55 22.78 -5.05 -7.88
C ARG A 55 21.63 -4.85 -8.87
N VAL A 56 20.69 -4.00 -8.49
CA VAL A 56 19.63 -3.53 -9.40
C VAL A 56 19.98 -2.11 -9.82
N SER A 57 20.14 -1.90 -11.12
CA SER A 57 20.48 -0.59 -11.69
C SER A 57 19.28 0.05 -12.38
N ALA A 58 19.40 1.34 -12.72
CA ALA A 58 18.35 2.06 -13.43
C ALA A 58 18.03 1.43 -14.80
N GLU A 59 19.04 0.88 -15.49
CA GLU A 59 18.88 0.20 -16.78
C GLU A 59 18.05 -1.09 -16.65
N MET A 60 18.04 -1.73 -15.49
CA MET A 60 17.21 -2.92 -15.21
C MET A 60 15.76 -2.55 -14.90
N ILE A 61 15.48 -1.32 -14.50
CA ILE A 61 14.14 -0.82 -14.19
C ILE A 61 13.40 -0.39 -15.47
N GLU A 62 14.09 0.23 -16.42
CA GLU A 62 13.47 0.77 -17.64
C GLU A 62 12.63 -0.27 -18.43
N PRO A 63 13.08 -1.54 -18.65
CA PRO A 63 12.28 -2.57 -19.31
C PRO A 63 10.96 -2.90 -18.62
N LEU A 64 10.82 -2.61 -17.31
CA LEU A 64 9.58 -2.86 -16.58
C LEU A 64 8.41 -1.99 -17.02
N ARG A 65 8.67 -0.88 -17.74
CA ARG A 65 7.63 -0.08 -18.38
C ARG A 65 6.79 -0.86 -19.40
N ALA A 66 7.30 -2.00 -19.85
CA ALA A 66 6.58 -2.88 -20.77
C ALA A 66 5.57 -3.80 -20.08
N TYR A 67 5.57 -3.86 -18.76
CA TYR A 67 4.58 -4.61 -17.97
C TYR A 67 3.36 -3.75 -17.67
N ASP A 68 2.24 -4.40 -17.37
CA ASP A 68 1.01 -3.73 -16.96
C ASP A 68 1.02 -3.43 -15.46
N ALA A 69 1.61 -4.32 -14.65
CA ALA A 69 1.81 -4.12 -13.22
C ALA A 69 3.01 -4.92 -12.68
N ILE A 70 3.43 -4.57 -11.46
CA ILE A 70 4.47 -5.27 -10.71
C ILE A 70 3.88 -5.66 -9.35
N LEU A 71 3.96 -6.94 -8.99
CA LEU A 71 3.65 -7.42 -7.66
C LEU A 71 4.95 -7.62 -6.89
N LEU A 72 5.10 -6.90 -5.78
CA LEU A 72 6.28 -6.95 -4.92
C LEU A 72 5.91 -7.56 -3.56
N GLY A 73 6.72 -8.46 -3.06
CA GLY A 73 6.61 -9.00 -1.71
C GLY A 73 7.23 -8.09 -0.66
N ALA A 74 8.43 -8.42 -0.20
CA ALA A 74 9.14 -7.57 0.76
C ALA A 74 10.64 -7.58 0.49
N ILE A 75 11.32 -6.45 0.72
CA ILE A 75 12.78 -6.34 0.55
C ILE A 75 13.39 -6.06 1.91
N GLY A 76 14.46 -6.77 2.24
CA GLY A 76 15.29 -6.53 3.41
C GLY A 76 15.86 -7.82 4.01
N HIS A 77 17.15 -7.77 4.32
CA HIS A 77 17.88 -8.86 5.00
C HIS A 77 18.88 -8.24 5.99
N PRO A 78 19.01 -8.77 7.22
CA PRO A 78 19.87 -8.20 8.25
C PRO A 78 21.36 -8.15 7.83
N ASP A 79 21.82 -9.10 7.03
CA ASP A 79 23.22 -9.20 6.59
C ASP A 79 23.49 -8.43 5.27
N ALA A 80 22.47 -7.86 4.65
CA ALA A 80 22.64 -7.05 3.44
C ALA A 80 23.24 -5.67 3.77
N PRO A 81 23.93 -5.02 2.82
CA PRO A 81 24.37 -3.65 3.01
C PRO A 81 23.20 -2.74 3.36
N ARG A 82 23.27 -2.12 4.55
CA ARG A 82 22.15 -1.39 5.16
C ARG A 82 21.54 -0.34 4.22
N GLY A 83 20.26 -0.48 3.96
CA GLY A 83 19.46 0.45 3.16
C GLY A 83 19.75 0.43 1.65
N LEU A 84 20.76 -0.32 1.19
CA LEU A 84 21.14 -0.34 -0.23
C LEU A 84 20.13 -1.12 -1.10
N PRO A 85 19.68 -2.33 -0.74
CA PRO A 85 18.66 -3.04 -1.51
C PRO A 85 17.35 -2.25 -1.61
N GLU A 86 16.90 -1.65 -0.50
CA GLU A 86 15.70 -0.82 -0.45
C GLU A 86 15.86 0.42 -1.33
N HIS A 87 17.05 1.06 -1.29
CA HIS A 87 17.35 2.22 -2.12
C HIS A 87 17.30 1.88 -3.61
N ASP A 88 17.95 0.80 -4.02
CA ASP A 88 18.08 0.45 -5.45
C ASP A 88 16.79 -0.16 -6.00
N ILE A 89 16.09 -1.00 -5.23
CA ILE A 89 14.87 -1.68 -5.67
C ILE A 89 13.65 -0.79 -5.43
N ILE A 90 13.32 -0.47 -4.17
CA ILE A 90 12.06 0.21 -3.84
C ILE A 90 12.09 1.65 -4.33
N PHE A 91 13.09 2.44 -3.91
CA PHE A 91 13.19 3.82 -4.36
C PHE A 91 13.61 3.92 -5.84
N GLY A 92 14.35 2.92 -6.35
CA GLY A 92 14.67 2.79 -7.77
C GLY A 92 13.39 2.67 -8.62
N LEU A 93 12.47 1.75 -8.26
CA LEU A 93 11.18 1.59 -8.93
C LEU A 93 10.33 2.86 -8.82
N ARG A 94 10.21 3.45 -7.62
CA ARG A 94 9.42 4.68 -7.40
C ARG A 94 9.88 5.82 -8.29
N ARG A 95 11.18 6.08 -8.37
CA ARG A 95 11.76 7.15 -9.19
C ARG A 95 11.83 6.79 -10.67
N GLY A 96 12.32 5.59 -11.00
CA GLY A 96 12.52 5.14 -12.37
C GLY A 96 11.21 5.04 -13.16
N LEU A 97 10.11 4.68 -12.50
CA LEU A 97 8.78 4.58 -13.11
C LEU A 97 7.88 5.78 -12.81
N ASP A 98 8.39 6.80 -12.08
CA ASP A 98 7.65 8.00 -11.62
C ASP A 98 6.35 7.64 -10.88
N LEU A 99 6.42 6.73 -9.92
CA LEU A 99 5.29 6.25 -9.14
C LEU A 99 4.93 7.26 -8.04
N TYR A 100 4.32 8.37 -8.42
CA TYR A 100 4.15 9.53 -7.54
C TYR A 100 3.03 9.39 -6.50
N VAL A 101 2.14 8.43 -6.65
CA VAL A 101 1.09 8.12 -5.68
C VAL A 101 1.48 6.89 -4.89
N ASN A 102 1.54 6.96 -3.56
CA ASN A 102 1.51 5.79 -2.71
C ASN A 102 0.12 5.71 -2.06
N LEU A 103 -0.68 4.77 -2.54
CA LEU A 103 -2.05 4.56 -2.12
C LEU A 103 -2.10 3.51 -1.01
N ARG A 104 -2.58 3.88 0.18
CA ARG A 104 -2.63 3.03 1.37
C ARG A 104 -4.05 2.99 1.95
N PRO A 105 -4.88 2.01 1.58
CA PRO A 105 -6.18 1.78 2.23
C PRO A 105 -6.01 1.37 3.69
N ILE A 106 -6.83 1.96 4.56
CA ILE A 106 -6.94 1.63 5.98
C ILE A 106 -8.37 1.16 6.21
N VAL A 107 -8.57 -0.15 6.22
CA VAL A 107 -9.88 -0.79 6.28
C VAL A 107 -9.91 -1.78 7.44
N LEU A 108 -10.85 -1.61 8.34
CA LEU A 108 -11.08 -2.58 9.41
C LEU A 108 -11.94 -3.74 8.86
N TYR A 109 -11.37 -4.92 8.79
CA TYR A 109 -12.05 -6.12 8.27
C TYR A 109 -12.90 -6.83 9.32
N ASP A 110 -12.55 -6.70 10.60
CA ASP A 110 -13.26 -7.33 11.73
C ASP A 110 -13.10 -6.45 12.98
N ASP A 111 -14.17 -6.29 13.75
CA ASP A 111 -14.20 -5.45 14.96
C ASP A 111 -13.17 -5.92 16.02
N ARG A 112 -12.79 -7.19 16.02
CA ARG A 112 -11.79 -7.77 16.93
C ARG A 112 -10.35 -7.33 16.64
N LEU A 113 -10.08 -6.82 15.45
CA LEU A 113 -8.73 -6.43 15.04
C LEU A 113 -8.34 -5.04 15.57
N THR A 114 -9.32 -4.15 15.80
CA THR A 114 -9.01 -2.80 16.26
C THR A 114 -8.70 -2.75 17.75
N PRO A 115 -7.63 -2.06 18.16
CA PRO A 115 -7.36 -1.78 19.57
C PRO A 115 -8.28 -0.66 20.14
N LEU A 116 -9.06 0.02 19.29
CA LEU A 116 -9.89 1.15 19.66
C LEU A 116 -11.20 0.69 20.29
N ARG A 117 -11.50 1.17 21.49
CA ARG A 117 -12.75 0.82 22.18
C ARG A 117 -13.97 1.39 21.46
N GLY A 118 -14.99 0.55 21.26
CA GLY A 118 -16.28 0.95 20.70
C GLY A 118 -16.25 1.31 19.22
N ARG A 119 -15.18 0.95 18.51
CA ARG A 119 -15.10 1.10 17.05
C ARG A 119 -15.41 -0.22 16.36
N THR A 120 -16.01 -0.11 15.19
CA THR A 120 -16.48 -1.24 14.39
C THR A 120 -16.01 -1.10 12.95
N THR A 121 -16.21 -2.12 12.15
CA THR A 121 -15.95 -2.15 10.70
C THR A 121 -16.68 -1.03 9.92
N LYS A 122 -17.66 -0.37 10.54
CA LYS A 122 -18.37 0.78 9.93
C LYS A 122 -17.66 2.11 10.16
N ASP A 123 -16.76 2.16 11.14
CA ASP A 123 -16.12 3.40 11.57
C ASP A 123 -14.76 3.64 10.89
N ILE A 124 -14.09 2.57 10.42
CA ILE A 124 -12.74 2.67 9.90
C ILE A 124 -12.66 2.13 8.47
N ASP A 125 -12.80 3.03 7.52
CA ASP A 125 -12.60 2.82 6.09
C ASP A 125 -12.13 4.14 5.46
N LEU A 126 -10.82 4.34 5.39
CA LEU A 126 -10.21 5.53 4.80
C LEU A 126 -9.03 5.15 3.91
N VAL A 127 -8.56 6.09 3.10
CA VAL A 127 -7.41 5.88 2.23
C VAL A 127 -6.42 7.03 2.40
N ILE A 128 -5.16 6.70 2.62
CA ILE A 128 -4.07 7.67 2.63
C ILE A 128 -3.43 7.71 1.24
N VAL A 129 -3.43 8.88 0.63
CA VAL A 129 -2.78 9.24 -0.63
C VAL A 129 -1.50 9.98 -0.27
N ARG A 130 -0.41 9.23 -0.15
CA ARG A 130 0.93 9.71 0.18
C ARG A 130 1.65 10.14 -1.09
N GLU A 131 2.20 11.34 -1.15
CA GLU A 131 3.18 11.72 -2.17
C GLU A 131 4.39 10.76 -2.06
N ASN A 132 5.00 10.36 -3.18
CA ASN A 132 5.92 9.22 -3.17
C ASN A 132 7.27 9.47 -3.86
N THR A 133 7.52 10.67 -4.40
CA THR A 133 8.71 10.98 -5.20
C THR A 133 9.49 12.20 -4.73
N GLU A 134 8.91 13.01 -3.86
CA GLU A 134 9.51 14.23 -3.32
C GLU A 134 9.75 14.11 -1.80
N ASP A 135 9.90 15.26 -1.09
CA ASP A 135 10.18 15.36 0.33
C ASP A 135 11.64 15.07 0.68
N VAL A 136 11.92 14.42 1.81
CA VAL A 136 13.29 14.12 2.30
C VAL A 136 13.86 12.79 1.81
N TYR A 137 13.02 11.89 1.29
CA TYR A 137 13.44 10.55 0.92
C TYR A 137 14.39 10.53 -0.28
N GLY A 138 15.51 9.79 -0.12
CA GLY A 138 16.51 9.64 -1.18
C GLY A 138 17.27 10.91 -1.52
N ARG A 139 17.25 11.92 -0.63
CA ARG A 139 18.02 13.15 -0.79
C ARG A 139 19.47 12.95 -0.32
N PRO A 140 20.44 13.65 -0.94
CA PRO A 140 21.82 13.65 -0.48
C PRO A 140 21.94 14.11 0.97
N VAL A 141 22.83 13.48 1.71
CA VAL A 141 23.16 13.86 3.08
C VAL A 141 24.56 14.46 3.09
N ALA A 142 24.68 15.70 3.54
CA ALA A 142 25.95 16.35 3.76
C ALA A 142 26.33 16.30 5.23
N ARG A 143 27.61 16.00 5.53
CA ARG A 143 28.17 16.01 6.88
C ARG A 143 29.35 16.98 6.93
N THR A 144 29.48 17.71 8.03
CA THR A 144 30.62 18.59 8.30
C THR A 144 31.09 18.40 9.74
N ALA A 145 32.39 18.61 10.01
CA ALA A 145 33.01 18.45 11.34
C ALA A 145 32.74 17.08 11.98
N GLU A 146 32.74 16.01 11.19
CA GLU A 146 32.39 14.63 11.59
C GLU A 146 33.26 14.17 12.77
N GLY A 147 32.59 13.54 13.78
CA GLY A 147 33.23 13.04 14.98
C GLY A 147 33.59 14.11 16.04
N THR A 148 33.18 15.36 15.85
CA THR A 148 33.40 16.46 16.82
C THR A 148 32.07 16.93 17.42
N ALA A 149 32.11 17.77 18.46
CA ALA A 149 30.92 18.38 19.08
C ALA A 149 30.13 19.29 18.11
N ASP A 150 30.82 19.79 17.05
CA ASP A 150 30.26 20.68 16.03
C ASP A 150 29.78 19.90 14.78
N GLU A 151 29.70 18.57 14.86
CA GLU A 151 29.20 17.76 13.75
C GLU A 151 27.80 18.21 13.31
N THR A 152 27.66 18.48 12.03
CA THR A 152 26.39 18.88 11.44
C THR A 152 26.02 17.93 10.31
N VAL A 153 24.79 17.42 10.34
CA VAL A 153 24.22 16.58 9.29
C VAL A 153 23.05 17.33 8.65
N LYS A 154 23.07 17.47 7.32
CA LYS A 154 22.05 18.22 6.56
C LYS A 154 21.50 17.37 5.43
N SER A 155 20.19 17.50 5.20
CA SER A 155 19.49 17.02 4.01
C SER A 155 18.39 18.03 3.63
N GLU A 156 17.93 17.99 2.40
CA GLU A 156 16.93 18.92 1.89
C GLU A 156 15.55 18.26 1.89
N MET A 157 14.52 19.05 2.22
CA MET A 157 13.11 18.73 1.98
C MET A 157 12.63 19.57 0.80
N ILE A 158 12.15 18.93 -0.27
CA ILE A 158 11.78 19.61 -1.51
C ILE A 158 10.35 19.25 -1.90
N PHE A 159 9.55 20.28 -2.19
CA PHE A 159 8.23 20.17 -2.78
C PHE A 159 8.15 21.04 -4.03
N THR A 160 7.71 20.46 -5.15
CA THR A 160 7.48 21.22 -6.37
C THR A 160 5.98 21.48 -6.56
N ARG A 161 5.64 22.57 -7.26
CA ARG A 161 4.27 22.85 -7.64
C ARG A 161 3.66 21.68 -8.43
N ARG A 162 4.39 21.13 -9.38
CA ARG A 162 3.97 20.01 -10.21
C ARG A 162 3.70 18.75 -9.38
N GLY A 163 4.62 18.39 -8.47
CA GLY A 163 4.47 17.23 -7.58
C GLY A 163 3.25 17.37 -6.67
N THR A 164 3.13 18.54 -6.03
CA THR A 164 1.99 18.84 -5.15
C THR A 164 0.66 18.82 -5.90
N GLU A 165 0.59 19.42 -7.10
CA GLU A 165 -0.65 19.50 -7.86
C GLU A 165 -1.14 18.11 -8.30
N ARG A 166 -0.24 17.25 -8.80
CA ARG A 166 -0.62 15.91 -9.27
C ARG A 166 -1.14 15.00 -8.15
N ILE A 167 -0.53 15.07 -6.94
CA ILE A 167 -0.96 14.25 -5.82
C ILE A 167 -2.28 14.75 -5.21
N VAL A 168 -2.46 16.06 -5.05
CA VAL A 168 -3.71 16.64 -4.52
C VAL A 168 -4.87 16.40 -5.51
N ARG A 169 -4.63 16.54 -6.81
CA ARG A 169 -5.60 16.22 -7.86
C ARG A 169 -6.04 14.74 -7.79
N TYR A 170 -5.08 13.82 -7.67
CA TYR A 170 -5.39 12.41 -7.48
C TYR A 170 -6.27 12.18 -6.24
N GLY A 171 -5.97 12.88 -5.14
CA GLY A 171 -6.78 12.85 -3.93
C GLY A 171 -8.23 13.29 -4.16
N PHE A 172 -8.46 14.39 -4.89
CA PHE A 172 -9.80 14.85 -5.26
C PHE A 172 -10.54 13.84 -6.16
N GLU A 173 -9.88 13.31 -7.19
CA GLU A 173 -10.46 12.32 -8.10
C GLU A 173 -10.84 11.03 -7.35
N LEU A 174 -10.03 10.61 -6.41
CA LEU A 174 -10.34 9.46 -5.55
C LEU A 174 -11.51 9.77 -4.61
N ALA A 175 -11.50 10.92 -3.94
CA ALA A 175 -12.57 11.34 -3.03
C ALA A 175 -13.93 11.38 -3.74
N ARG A 176 -13.97 11.88 -4.98
CA ARG A 176 -15.18 11.92 -5.82
C ARG A 176 -15.80 10.54 -6.04
N ARG A 177 -14.98 9.49 -6.11
CA ARG A 177 -15.41 8.09 -6.27
C ARG A 177 -15.72 7.40 -4.94
N ARG A 178 -15.40 8.04 -3.81
CA ARG A 178 -15.67 7.55 -2.44
C ARG A 178 -16.76 8.39 -1.76
N ARG A 179 -16.57 8.79 -0.53
CA ARG A 179 -17.57 9.54 0.26
C ARG A 179 -17.50 11.06 0.09
N LYS A 180 -16.75 11.52 -0.93
CA LYS A 180 -16.63 12.93 -1.34
C LYS A 180 -16.05 13.86 -0.26
N ARG A 181 -15.12 13.34 0.54
CA ARG A 181 -14.38 14.10 1.53
C ARG A 181 -12.88 13.94 1.35
N LEU A 182 -12.14 15.04 1.26
CA LEU A 182 -10.69 15.10 1.15
C LEU A 182 -10.11 15.93 2.29
N THR A 183 -9.23 15.33 3.10
CA THR A 183 -8.47 16.05 4.13
C THR A 183 -7.01 16.13 3.72
N LEU A 184 -6.47 17.34 3.55
CA LEU A 184 -5.04 17.56 3.42
C LEU A 184 -4.39 17.48 4.80
N VAL A 185 -3.33 16.68 4.94
CA VAL A 185 -2.54 16.62 6.17
C VAL A 185 -1.13 17.16 5.90
N ASP A 186 -0.76 18.22 6.63
CA ASP A 186 0.51 18.92 6.52
C ASP A 186 1.08 19.37 7.89
N LYS A 187 2.16 20.12 7.86
CA LYS A 187 2.72 20.83 9.05
C LYS A 187 3.15 22.25 8.68
N SER A 188 2.39 22.93 7.83
CA SER A 188 2.75 24.26 7.29
C SER A 188 2.91 25.36 8.35
N ASN A 189 2.33 25.21 9.54
CA ASN A 189 2.56 26.13 10.65
C ASN A 189 4.02 26.11 11.20
N ALA A 190 4.73 25.01 11.02
CA ALA A 190 6.14 24.85 11.42
C ALA A 190 7.07 24.71 10.21
N LEU A 191 6.62 24.03 9.17
CA LEU A 191 7.35 23.79 7.92
C LEU A 191 6.73 24.61 6.79
N ARG A 192 7.04 25.90 6.73
CA ARG A 192 6.42 26.87 5.80
C ARG A 192 6.50 26.47 4.32
N LEU A 193 7.50 25.69 3.93
CA LEU A 193 7.60 25.15 2.57
C LEU A 193 6.40 24.26 2.20
N GLN A 194 5.64 23.73 3.16
CA GLN A 194 4.42 22.97 2.92
C GLN A 194 3.17 23.83 2.69
N GLU A 195 3.25 25.16 2.80
CA GLU A 195 2.15 26.08 2.43
C GLU A 195 1.71 25.89 0.97
N ILE A 196 2.60 25.41 0.11
CA ILE A 196 2.29 25.08 -1.29
C ILE A 196 1.14 24.06 -1.40
N TYR A 197 1.04 23.08 -0.49
CA TYR A 197 -0.05 22.10 -0.48
C TYR A 197 -1.40 22.76 -0.19
N ARG A 198 -1.48 23.69 0.75
CA ARG A 198 -2.70 24.44 1.06
C ARG A 198 -3.14 25.35 -0.08
N THR A 199 -2.17 26.01 -0.71
CA THR A 199 -2.43 26.84 -1.89
C THR A 199 -3.01 26.01 -3.02
N VAL A 200 -2.39 24.87 -3.33
CA VAL A 200 -2.84 23.96 -4.40
C VAL A 200 -4.20 23.33 -4.06
N LEU A 201 -4.44 22.95 -2.79
CA LEU A 201 -5.73 22.43 -2.35
C LEU A 201 -6.85 23.44 -2.66
N ALA A 202 -6.68 24.71 -2.23
CA ALA A 202 -7.67 25.77 -2.43
C ALA A 202 -7.92 26.08 -3.90
N GLU A 203 -6.90 26.02 -4.75
CA GLU A 203 -7.04 26.23 -6.19
C GLU A 203 -7.79 25.08 -6.86
N LEU A 204 -7.41 23.84 -6.57
CA LEU A 204 -8.03 22.66 -7.16
C LEU A 204 -9.46 22.44 -6.69
N ALA A 205 -9.79 22.78 -5.44
CA ALA A 205 -11.15 22.67 -4.89
C ALA A 205 -12.21 23.35 -5.75
N ARG A 206 -11.87 24.43 -6.47
CA ARG A 206 -12.78 25.12 -7.41
C ARG A 206 -13.24 24.23 -8.56
N GLY A 207 -12.43 23.26 -8.97
CA GLY A 207 -12.75 22.26 -10.01
C GLY A 207 -13.48 21.01 -9.49
N PHE A 208 -13.63 20.91 -8.15
CA PHE A 208 -14.27 19.78 -7.48
C PHE A 208 -15.33 20.22 -6.47
N PRO A 209 -16.35 21.02 -6.91
CA PRO A 209 -17.34 21.60 -5.98
C PRO A 209 -18.22 20.56 -5.28
N ASP A 210 -18.21 19.32 -5.76
CA ASP A 210 -18.91 18.17 -5.21
C ASP A 210 -18.11 17.41 -4.14
N VAL A 211 -16.85 17.82 -3.85
CA VAL A 211 -15.98 17.23 -2.82
C VAL A 211 -15.75 18.24 -1.70
N GLU A 212 -16.15 17.88 -0.48
CA GLU A 212 -15.81 18.62 0.74
C GLU A 212 -14.29 18.48 0.97
N SER A 213 -13.58 19.60 1.13
CA SER A 213 -12.14 19.56 1.38
C SER A 213 -11.74 20.45 2.55
N ASP A 214 -10.89 19.93 3.41
CA ASP A 214 -10.30 20.63 4.55
C ASP A 214 -8.79 20.36 4.67
N ALA A 215 -8.14 21.05 5.61
CA ALA A 215 -6.73 20.85 5.90
C ALA A 215 -6.47 20.78 7.40
N MET A 216 -5.66 19.82 7.82
CA MET A 216 -5.33 19.54 9.20
C MET A 216 -3.82 19.41 9.39
N TYR A 217 -3.29 19.83 10.53
CA TYR A 217 -1.89 19.57 10.88
C TYR A 217 -1.71 18.10 11.27
N VAL A 218 -0.56 17.53 10.93
CA VAL A 218 -0.28 16.10 11.10
C VAL A 218 -0.41 15.60 12.53
N ASP A 219 -0.04 16.41 13.52
CA ASP A 219 -0.22 16.09 14.93
C ASP A 219 -1.70 15.97 15.32
N ALA A 220 -2.54 16.91 14.87
CA ALA A 220 -3.98 16.83 15.07
C ALA A 220 -4.58 15.65 14.28
N ALA A 221 -4.16 15.43 13.05
CA ALA A 221 -4.62 14.29 12.25
C ALA A 221 -4.30 12.96 12.92
N SER A 222 -3.08 12.80 13.47
CA SER A 222 -2.69 11.60 14.22
C SER A 222 -3.58 11.35 15.44
N MET A 223 -3.91 12.39 16.18
CA MET A 223 -4.84 12.30 17.30
C MET A 223 -6.25 11.89 16.84
N TRP A 224 -6.75 12.52 15.76
CA TRP A 224 -8.09 12.24 15.25
C TRP A 224 -8.22 10.86 14.60
N LEU A 225 -7.15 10.31 14.00
CA LEU A 225 -7.14 8.94 13.48
C LEU A 225 -7.40 7.89 14.58
N VAL A 226 -6.99 8.20 15.82
CA VAL A 226 -7.24 7.34 16.98
C VAL A 226 -8.61 7.60 17.60
N LEU A 227 -8.98 8.88 17.80
CA LEU A 227 -10.20 9.25 18.51
C LEU A 227 -11.45 9.16 17.63
N HIS A 228 -11.36 9.57 16.36
CA HIS A 228 -12.48 9.70 15.44
C HIS A 228 -12.08 9.33 14.01
N PRO A 229 -11.67 8.06 13.74
CA PRO A 229 -11.26 7.62 12.40
C PRO A 229 -12.36 7.78 11.34
N GLU A 230 -13.63 7.76 11.74
CA GLU A 230 -14.80 7.94 10.88
C GLU A 230 -14.87 9.32 10.19
N ARG A 231 -14.10 10.30 10.66
CA ARG A 231 -13.98 11.63 10.02
C ARG A 231 -13.30 11.58 8.67
N PHE A 232 -12.38 10.63 8.49
CA PHE A 232 -11.53 10.58 7.32
C PHE A 232 -12.14 9.69 6.24
N ASP A 233 -12.07 10.16 4.99
CA ASP A 233 -12.38 9.37 3.80
C ASP A 233 -11.12 9.23 2.93
N VAL A 234 -10.67 10.32 2.31
CA VAL A 234 -9.40 10.39 1.60
C VAL A 234 -8.51 11.41 2.31
N VAL A 235 -7.31 10.98 2.66
CA VAL A 235 -6.27 11.83 3.26
C VAL A 235 -5.17 12.00 2.22
N VAL A 236 -4.87 13.23 1.79
CA VAL A 236 -3.70 13.52 0.97
C VAL A 236 -2.62 14.16 1.82
N THR A 237 -1.36 13.75 1.65
CA THR A 237 -0.26 14.21 2.48
C THR A 237 1.10 14.09 1.81
N THR A 238 2.13 14.66 2.43
CA THR A 238 3.52 14.58 1.99
C THR A 238 4.09 13.16 2.15
N ASN A 239 5.26 12.91 1.60
CA ASN A 239 5.90 11.60 1.65
C ASN A 239 6.21 11.16 3.09
N LEU A 240 6.91 11.98 3.87
CA LEU A 240 7.30 11.63 5.24
C LEU A 240 6.08 11.44 6.16
N PHE A 241 5.14 12.37 6.14
CA PHE A 241 3.97 12.27 7.00
C PHE A 241 3.05 11.12 6.57
N GLY A 242 2.92 10.88 5.26
CA GLY A 242 2.15 9.75 4.74
C GLY A 242 2.69 8.41 5.19
N ASP A 243 4.01 8.27 5.32
CA ASP A 243 4.62 7.07 5.89
C ASP A 243 4.20 6.86 7.35
N ILE A 244 4.40 7.90 8.17
CA ILE A 244 4.13 7.82 9.61
C ILE A 244 2.65 7.58 9.91
N ILE A 245 1.75 8.37 9.30
CA ILE A 245 0.33 8.27 9.62
C ILE A 245 -0.35 7.04 9.03
N SER A 246 0.20 6.46 7.94
CA SER A 246 -0.35 5.21 7.41
C SER A 246 0.02 4.00 8.26
N ASP A 247 1.18 4.00 8.91
CA ASP A 247 1.55 2.95 9.86
C ASP A 247 0.71 3.07 11.16
N LEU A 248 0.41 4.30 11.60
CA LEU A 248 -0.59 4.52 12.64
C LEU A 248 -1.97 4.01 12.20
N GLY A 249 -2.37 4.31 10.96
CA GLY A 249 -3.61 3.79 10.37
C GLY A 249 -3.66 2.27 10.35
N ALA A 250 -2.56 1.62 9.96
CA ALA A 250 -2.46 0.17 10.01
C ALA A 250 -2.62 -0.38 11.44
N ALA A 251 -2.00 0.27 12.42
CA ALA A 251 -2.12 -0.12 13.83
C ALA A 251 -3.58 -0.10 14.32
N VAL A 252 -4.39 0.88 13.90
CA VAL A 252 -5.80 0.97 14.33
C VAL A 252 -6.72 -0.05 13.65
N VAL A 253 -6.26 -0.77 12.62
CA VAL A 253 -7.02 -1.82 11.94
C VAL A 253 -6.44 -3.22 12.13
N GLY A 254 -5.51 -3.41 13.08
CA GLY A 254 -4.97 -4.72 13.44
C GLY A 254 -3.50 -4.91 13.11
N GLY A 255 -2.80 -3.91 12.59
CA GLY A 255 -1.36 -3.94 12.34
C GLY A 255 -0.98 -4.10 10.87
N LEU A 256 0.33 -4.12 10.62
CA LEU A 256 0.90 -4.13 9.26
C LEU A 256 0.50 -5.35 8.42
N GLY A 257 0.09 -6.45 9.06
CA GLY A 257 -0.34 -7.67 8.37
C GLY A 257 -1.64 -7.51 7.57
N THR A 258 -2.42 -6.45 7.81
CA THR A 258 -3.63 -6.13 7.01
C THR A 258 -3.34 -5.22 5.83
N GLY A 259 -2.23 -4.50 5.85
CA GLY A 259 -2.00 -3.36 4.98
C GLY A 259 -1.51 -3.74 3.59
N ALA A 260 -2.15 -3.18 2.59
CA ALA A 260 -1.72 -3.19 1.20
C ALA A 260 -1.35 -1.78 0.74
N SER A 261 -0.48 -1.70 -0.26
CA SER A 261 -0.01 -0.45 -0.85
C SER A 261 0.06 -0.55 -2.36
N GLY A 262 -0.32 0.52 -3.03
CA GLY A 262 -0.06 0.71 -4.45
C GLY A 262 0.87 1.90 -4.67
N ASN A 263 2.04 1.69 -5.27
CA ASN A 263 2.89 2.77 -5.78
C ASN A 263 2.49 3.00 -7.23
N ILE A 264 1.78 4.09 -7.51
CA ILE A 264 0.98 4.23 -8.72
C ILE A 264 1.44 5.41 -9.57
N HIS A 265 1.55 5.18 -10.87
CA HIS A 265 1.45 6.20 -11.91
C HIS A 265 0.17 5.94 -12.70
N PRO A 266 -0.87 6.77 -12.57
CA PRO A 266 -2.13 6.53 -13.28
C PRO A 266 -1.95 6.30 -14.77
N GLY A 267 -2.49 5.18 -15.27
CA GLY A 267 -2.42 4.79 -16.69
C GLY A 267 -1.07 4.23 -17.15
N LYS A 268 -0.15 3.89 -16.22
CA LYS A 268 1.14 3.27 -16.50
C LYS A 268 1.42 2.12 -15.55
N VAL A 269 2.49 1.36 -15.83
CA VAL A 269 2.98 0.32 -14.92
C VAL A 269 3.12 0.86 -13.50
N SER A 270 2.63 0.10 -12.54
CA SER A 270 2.60 0.47 -11.13
C SER A 270 2.97 -0.73 -10.27
N VAL A 271 3.42 -0.48 -9.03
CA VAL A 271 3.89 -1.52 -8.10
C VAL A 271 2.88 -1.70 -6.97
N PHE A 272 2.54 -2.94 -6.67
CA PHE A 272 1.59 -3.30 -5.61
C PHE A 272 2.28 -4.23 -4.63
N GLU A 273 2.19 -3.93 -3.33
CA GLU A 273 2.94 -4.60 -2.29
C GLU A 273 2.18 -4.61 -0.96
N PRO A 274 2.38 -5.60 -0.08
CA PRO A 274 2.00 -5.47 1.33
C PRO A 274 2.89 -4.39 1.99
N ILE A 275 2.38 -3.72 3.02
CA ILE A 275 3.15 -2.66 3.72
C ILE A 275 4.15 -3.22 4.75
N HIS A 276 4.03 -4.50 5.13
CA HIS A 276 4.96 -5.13 6.09
C HIS A 276 6.34 -5.36 5.47
N GLY A 277 7.38 -5.37 6.30
CA GLY A 277 8.74 -5.73 5.89
C GLY A 277 8.95 -7.24 5.71
N SER A 278 10.18 -7.63 5.46
CA SER A 278 10.60 -9.02 5.19
C SER A 278 10.47 -9.97 6.40
N ALA A 279 10.41 -9.44 7.63
CA ALA A 279 10.27 -10.20 8.87
C ALA A 279 11.09 -11.53 8.89
N PRO A 280 12.44 -11.47 8.81
CA PRO A 280 13.30 -12.64 8.56
C PRO A 280 13.12 -13.76 9.56
N LYS A 281 12.72 -13.43 10.80
CA LYS A 281 12.47 -14.41 11.88
C LYS A 281 11.36 -15.42 11.57
N TYR A 282 10.47 -15.10 10.61
CA TYR A 282 9.37 -15.98 10.22
C TYR A 282 9.55 -16.61 8.83
N ALA A 283 10.67 -16.32 8.16
CA ALA A 283 10.96 -16.83 6.83
C ALA A 283 10.82 -18.35 6.73
N GLY A 284 10.08 -18.84 5.74
CA GLY A 284 9.91 -20.26 5.45
C GLY A 284 9.07 -21.05 6.47
N GLN A 285 8.47 -20.39 7.47
CA GLN A 285 7.65 -21.08 8.47
C GLN A 285 6.19 -21.26 8.04
N GLY A 286 5.74 -20.54 7.00
CA GLY A 286 4.36 -20.57 6.51
C GLY A 286 3.34 -20.05 7.51
N VAL A 287 3.73 -19.05 8.33
CA VAL A 287 2.90 -18.48 9.42
C VAL A 287 2.61 -16.99 9.24
N ALA A 288 3.16 -16.36 8.20
CA ALA A 288 2.90 -14.96 7.91
C ALA A 288 1.46 -14.74 7.41
N SER A 289 0.83 -13.65 7.83
CA SER A 289 -0.50 -13.29 7.29
C SER A 289 -0.39 -12.89 5.83
N PRO A 290 -1.13 -13.52 4.90
CA PRO A 290 -1.12 -13.13 3.49
C PRO A 290 -2.11 -12.00 3.17
N VAL A 291 -2.85 -11.47 4.15
CA VAL A 291 -3.95 -10.53 3.94
C VAL A 291 -3.47 -9.27 3.22
N GLY A 292 -2.32 -8.72 3.62
CA GLY A 292 -1.72 -7.55 2.96
C GLY A 292 -1.35 -7.82 1.49
N ALA A 293 -0.75 -8.98 1.19
CA ALA A 293 -0.39 -9.35 -0.18
C ALA A 293 -1.64 -9.64 -1.05
N ILE A 294 -2.68 -10.26 -0.49
CA ILE A 294 -3.97 -10.46 -1.17
C ILE A 294 -4.64 -9.10 -1.43
N GLY A 295 -4.58 -8.17 -0.47
CA GLY A 295 -5.05 -6.79 -0.64
C GLY A 295 -4.27 -6.05 -1.73
N ALA A 296 -2.96 -6.27 -1.86
CA ALA A 296 -2.14 -5.72 -2.93
C ALA A 296 -2.57 -6.23 -4.31
N VAL A 297 -2.93 -7.52 -4.42
CA VAL A 297 -3.53 -8.09 -5.65
C VAL A 297 -4.87 -7.42 -5.97
N ALA A 298 -5.73 -7.17 -4.98
CA ALA A 298 -6.98 -6.46 -5.21
C ALA A 298 -6.75 -5.02 -5.73
N LEU A 299 -5.79 -4.28 -5.13
CA LEU A 299 -5.40 -2.95 -5.61
C LEU A 299 -4.83 -2.99 -7.04
N MET A 300 -4.03 -4.00 -7.36
CA MET A 300 -3.49 -4.23 -8.70
C MET A 300 -4.62 -4.43 -9.71
N LEU A 301 -5.57 -5.28 -9.42
CA LEU A 301 -6.72 -5.55 -10.30
C LEU A 301 -7.60 -4.31 -10.49
N GLU A 302 -7.85 -3.53 -9.44
CA GLU A 302 -8.56 -2.25 -9.55
C GLU A 302 -7.82 -1.28 -10.48
N HIS A 303 -6.48 -1.19 -10.38
CA HIS A 303 -5.64 -0.36 -11.25
C HIS A 303 -5.70 -0.82 -12.72
N LEU A 304 -5.74 -2.12 -12.95
CA LEU A 304 -5.85 -2.72 -14.29
C LEU A 304 -7.26 -2.61 -14.89
N GLY A 305 -8.24 -2.12 -14.12
CA GLY A 305 -9.63 -1.96 -14.55
C GLY A 305 -10.50 -3.20 -14.31
N GLU A 306 -9.97 -4.24 -13.65
CA GLU A 306 -10.68 -5.46 -13.27
C GLU A 306 -11.40 -5.26 -11.92
N SER A 307 -12.23 -4.21 -11.83
CA SER A 307 -12.87 -3.77 -10.57
C SER A 307 -13.81 -4.81 -9.97
N GLU A 308 -14.44 -5.67 -10.78
CA GLU A 308 -15.30 -6.74 -10.26
C GLU A 308 -14.48 -7.82 -9.54
N ALA A 309 -13.33 -8.19 -10.11
CA ALA A 309 -12.41 -9.12 -9.48
C ALA A 309 -11.81 -8.55 -8.21
N ALA A 310 -11.42 -7.27 -8.21
CA ALA A 310 -10.92 -6.57 -7.02
C ALA A 310 -11.96 -6.57 -5.88
N ARG A 311 -13.22 -6.24 -6.17
CA ARG A 311 -14.32 -6.29 -5.20
C ARG A 311 -14.61 -7.69 -4.69
N ALA A 312 -14.49 -8.71 -5.54
CA ALA A 312 -14.69 -10.10 -5.12
C ALA A 312 -13.61 -10.54 -4.11
N ILE A 313 -12.36 -10.12 -4.30
CA ILE A 313 -11.27 -10.39 -3.35
C ILE A 313 -11.51 -9.67 -2.02
N ASP A 314 -11.87 -8.37 -2.03
CA ASP A 314 -12.18 -7.63 -0.78
C ASP A 314 -13.35 -8.27 -0.03
N ALA A 315 -14.41 -8.64 -0.73
CA ALA A 315 -15.55 -9.34 -0.14
C ALA A 315 -15.16 -10.71 0.45
N ALA A 316 -14.27 -11.46 -0.21
CA ALA A 316 -13.78 -12.73 0.28
C ALA A 316 -12.91 -12.57 1.55
N LEU A 317 -12.09 -11.52 1.65
CA LEU A 317 -11.35 -11.18 2.86
C LEU A 317 -12.31 -10.86 4.01
N ARG A 318 -13.27 -9.97 3.80
CA ARG A 318 -14.31 -9.63 4.82
C ARG A 318 -15.08 -10.86 5.29
N ASP A 319 -15.50 -11.71 4.37
CA ASP A 319 -16.20 -12.95 4.70
C ASP A 319 -15.29 -13.94 5.46
N GLY A 320 -14.03 -14.03 5.08
CA GLY A 320 -13.01 -14.85 5.77
C GLY A 320 -12.87 -14.48 7.25
N PHE A 321 -12.79 -13.20 7.57
CA PHE A 321 -12.77 -12.71 8.95
C PHE A 321 -14.10 -12.95 9.67
N ARG A 322 -15.21 -12.55 9.06
CA ARG A 322 -16.56 -12.69 9.62
C ARG A 322 -16.90 -14.14 9.98
N THR A 323 -16.46 -15.10 9.18
CA THR A 323 -16.73 -16.55 9.40
C THR A 323 -15.67 -17.25 10.25
N GLY A 324 -14.61 -16.54 10.67
CA GLY A 324 -13.49 -17.10 11.46
C GLY A 324 -12.55 -17.98 10.65
N ARG A 325 -12.67 -18.05 9.32
CA ARG A 325 -11.70 -18.71 8.43
C ARG A 325 -10.35 -17.99 8.46
N ILE A 326 -10.37 -16.66 8.59
CA ILE A 326 -9.19 -15.84 8.91
C ILE A 326 -9.31 -15.46 10.39
N LYS A 327 -8.45 -16.01 11.22
CA LYS A 327 -8.51 -15.85 12.68
C LYS A 327 -7.88 -14.54 13.16
N GLY A 328 -6.93 -14.00 12.42
CA GLY A 328 -6.17 -12.79 12.75
C GLY A 328 -5.14 -12.47 11.68
N VAL A 329 -4.32 -11.48 11.95
CA VAL A 329 -3.28 -10.98 11.04
C VAL A 329 -1.87 -11.06 11.62
N ASP A 330 -1.74 -11.47 12.86
CA ASP A 330 -0.45 -11.74 13.49
C ASP A 330 0.15 -13.04 12.97
N ALA A 331 1.47 -13.12 12.94
CA ALA A 331 2.15 -14.34 12.60
C ALA A 331 1.72 -15.48 13.54
N GLY A 332 1.32 -16.62 12.96
CA GLY A 332 0.82 -17.77 13.71
C GLY A 332 -0.69 -17.78 13.95
N SER A 333 -1.44 -16.74 13.55
CA SER A 333 -2.92 -16.77 13.58
C SER A 333 -3.53 -17.81 12.62
N GLY A 334 -2.76 -18.30 11.66
CA GLY A 334 -3.10 -19.32 10.69
C GLY A 334 -1.89 -19.66 9.83
N ARG A 335 -2.00 -20.70 8.99
CA ARG A 335 -0.97 -20.97 7.98
C ARG A 335 -1.23 -20.08 6.77
N THR A 336 -0.17 -19.50 6.24
CA THR A 336 -0.21 -18.56 5.09
C THR A 336 -1.03 -19.11 3.93
N MET A 337 -0.74 -20.33 3.50
CA MET A 337 -1.42 -20.94 2.35
C MET A 337 -2.86 -21.38 2.65
N ASP A 338 -3.17 -21.81 3.87
CA ASP A 338 -4.55 -22.18 4.24
C ASP A 338 -5.49 -20.96 4.14
N VAL A 339 -5.00 -19.78 4.57
CA VAL A 339 -5.72 -18.51 4.43
C VAL A 339 -5.90 -18.17 2.96
N ALA A 340 -4.83 -18.25 2.14
CA ALA A 340 -4.89 -17.96 0.70
C ALA A 340 -5.89 -18.86 -0.01
N GLU A 341 -5.87 -20.16 0.23
CA GLU A 341 -6.79 -21.12 -0.36
C GLU A 341 -8.25 -20.89 0.07
N ALA A 342 -8.48 -20.51 1.33
CA ALA A 342 -9.82 -20.18 1.82
C ALA A 342 -10.39 -18.95 1.10
N VAL A 343 -9.56 -17.89 0.91
CA VAL A 343 -9.94 -16.72 0.15
C VAL A 343 -10.13 -17.05 -1.32
N ALA A 344 -9.23 -17.83 -1.92
CA ALA A 344 -9.32 -18.25 -3.33
C ALA A 344 -10.61 -19.05 -3.62
N ARG A 345 -11.01 -19.97 -2.73
CA ARG A 345 -12.31 -20.67 -2.83
C ARG A 345 -13.47 -19.68 -2.81
N SER A 346 -13.47 -18.74 -1.86
CA SER A 346 -14.53 -17.73 -1.77
C SER A 346 -14.58 -16.83 -3.01
N VAL A 347 -13.45 -16.52 -3.61
CA VAL A 347 -13.38 -15.75 -4.87
C VAL A 347 -13.98 -16.56 -6.02
N ARG A 348 -13.61 -17.84 -6.19
CA ARG A 348 -14.13 -18.70 -7.26
C ARG A 348 -15.63 -18.94 -7.17
N ASP A 349 -16.09 -19.34 -5.99
CA ASP A 349 -17.46 -19.82 -5.78
C ASP A 349 -18.46 -18.67 -5.63
N GLY A 350 -18.00 -17.46 -5.37
CA GLY A 350 -18.81 -16.32 -4.97
C GLY A 350 -19.18 -16.37 -3.47
N PRO A 351 -19.76 -15.29 -2.93
CA PRO A 351 -20.27 -15.32 -1.57
C PRO A 351 -21.33 -16.43 -1.48
N PRO A 352 -21.34 -17.22 -0.38
CA PRO A 352 -22.40 -18.21 -0.19
C PRO A 352 -23.75 -17.52 -0.34
N GLY A 353 -24.60 -18.04 -1.24
CA GLY A 353 -25.91 -17.47 -1.54
C GLY A 353 -26.67 -17.20 -0.25
N ARG A 354 -27.42 -16.10 -0.21
CA ARG A 354 -28.33 -15.78 0.91
C ARG A 354 -29.52 -16.75 1.04
N ASP A 355 -29.52 -17.83 0.28
CA ASP A 355 -30.58 -18.82 0.21
C ASP A 355 -30.15 -20.15 0.83
N ALA A 356 -30.17 -20.20 2.14
CA ALA A 356 -30.54 -21.39 2.90
C ALA A 356 -31.20 -20.89 4.19
N GLY A 357 -32.46 -20.52 4.06
CA GLY A 357 -33.32 -20.47 5.21
C GLY A 357 -33.31 -21.88 5.86
N PRO A 358 -33.48 -21.97 7.19
CA PRO A 358 -33.49 -23.27 7.87
C PRO A 358 -34.57 -24.13 7.23
N PRO A 359 -34.32 -25.45 7.03
CA PRO A 359 -35.38 -26.37 6.66
C PRO A 359 -36.43 -26.33 7.77
N GLY A 360 -37.69 -26.06 7.39
CA GLY A 360 -38.84 -26.00 8.25
C GLY A 360 -39.15 -27.34 8.93
#